data_0cd775a1864ae919151863974d5906a6
#
_entry.id   0cd775a1864ae919151863974d5906a6
#
_cell.length_a   1.000
_cell.length_b   1.000
_cell.length_c   1.000
_cell.angle_alpha   90.00
_cell.angle_beta   90.00
_cell.angle_gamma   90.00
#
_symmetry.space_group_name_H-M   'P 1'
#
loop_
_entity.id
_entity.type
_entity.pdbx_description
1 polymer ?
#
loop_
_entity_poly.entity_id
_entity_poly.type
_entity_poly.pdbx_seq_one_letter_code
_entity_poly.pdbx_strand_id
1 'polypeptide(L)'
;VAGAACPKADPLDPRTTKAGVRKRFAIKPPDANARTLKRFEQFVFRWVRDNLTPLVCDADVSVEHWLAHTDYPDWRRKELRVQWDGVGSIWDPDKAHRYFRCSSFMKDESYPTYKHPRAINSRSDEFKCAVGPIFKLIEEEVYKLPAFIKHVPVADRPDYIMGLLHREGAKYLSTDYTAFESLFVEKLMTACEFQLYSYMTQFLPDGANFMRLVREVLGGENLCVFKHFRVSLKATRMSGEMCTSLGNGFSNLMFMLFTCAEAGCTEVIGVVE
;
A
#
# COMPACT_ATOMS: atom_id res chain seq x y z
N VAL A 1 15.44 10.61 30.53
CA VAL A 1 15.13 10.96 31.90
C VAL A 1 14.51 9.74 32.55
N ALA A 2 15.10 9.19 33.61
CA ALA A 2 14.56 8.06 34.34
C ALA A 2 13.16 8.42 34.87
N GLY A 3 12.17 7.58 34.59
CA GLY A 3 10.78 7.80 35.00
C GLY A 3 9.90 8.60 34.04
N ALA A 4 10.41 9.07 32.92
CA ALA A 4 9.59 9.70 31.89
C ALA A 4 8.83 8.62 31.09
N ALA A 5 7.50 8.66 31.10
CA ALA A 5 6.66 7.80 30.29
C ALA A 5 6.15 8.57 29.07
N CYS A 6 6.35 8.01 27.88
CA CYS A 6 5.69 8.53 26.68
C CYS A 6 4.18 8.19 26.71
N PRO A 7 3.30 9.13 26.31
CA PRO A 7 1.88 8.83 26.17
C PRO A 7 1.66 7.66 25.25
N LYS A 8 0.88 6.68 25.72
CA LYS A 8 0.55 5.47 24.99
C LYS A 8 -0.96 5.26 25.08
N ALA A 9 -1.59 5.08 23.91
CA ALA A 9 -2.97 4.71 23.86
C ALA A 9 -3.11 3.21 24.21
N ASP A 10 -4.07 2.85 25.06
CA ASP A 10 -4.34 1.44 25.36
C ASP A 10 -5.00 0.76 24.14
N PRO A 11 -4.31 -0.17 23.45
CA PRO A 11 -4.87 -0.84 22.29
C PRO A 11 -5.97 -1.84 22.63
N LEU A 12 -6.14 -2.20 23.90
CA LEU A 12 -7.15 -3.15 24.37
C LEU A 12 -8.42 -2.47 24.88
N ASP A 13 -8.37 -1.16 25.21
CA ASP A 13 -9.55 -0.43 25.64
C ASP A 13 -10.53 -0.19 24.47
N PRO A 14 -11.80 -0.63 24.58
CA PRO A 14 -12.78 -0.48 23.51
C PRO A 14 -13.08 0.97 23.12
N ARG A 15 -12.99 1.91 24.08
CA ARG A 15 -13.24 3.35 23.83
C ARG A 15 -12.11 3.94 23.01
N THR A 16 -10.88 3.66 23.41
CA THR A 16 -9.67 4.06 22.70
C THR A 16 -9.65 3.47 21.29
N THR A 17 -9.98 2.19 21.15
CA THR A 17 -10.06 1.51 19.84
C THR A 17 -11.12 2.18 18.94
N LYS A 18 -12.33 2.43 19.45
CA LYS A 18 -13.39 3.12 18.70
C LYS A 18 -12.98 4.54 18.29
N ALA A 19 -12.32 5.28 19.19
CA ALA A 19 -11.83 6.62 18.88
C ALA A 19 -10.78 6.61 17.78
N GLY A 20 -9.83 5.69 17.81
CA GLY A 20 -8.82 5.49 16.77
C GLY A 20 -9.42 5.15 15.41
N VAL A 21 -10.37 4.21 15.38
CA VAL A 21 -11.11 3.82 14.16
C VAL A 21 -11.88 5.01 13.61
N ARG A 22 -12.65 5.72 14.46
CA ARG A 22 -13.43 6.89 14.06
C ARG A 22 -12.54 8.00 13.49
N LYS A 23 -11.40 8.26 14.11
CA LYS A 23 -10.44 9.27 13.65
C LYS A 23 -9.93 8.99 12.25
N ARG A 24 -9.78 7.70 11.87
CA ARG A 24 -9.21 7.31 10.57
C ARG A 24 -10.25 7.03 9.51
N PHE A 25 -11.36 6.37 9.85
CA PHE A 25 -12.31 5.87 8.87
C PHE A 25 -13.57 6.74 8.72
N ALA A 26 -13.85 7.66 9.66
CA ALA A 26 -14.96 8.59 9.53
C ALA A 26 -14.57 9.89 8.77
N ILE A 27 -13.45 9.90 8.09
CA ILE A 27 -13.03 10.99 7.21
C ILE A 27 -13.76 10.82 5.88
N LYS A 28 -14.47 11.87 5.45
CA LYS A 28 -15.01 11.92 4.09
C LYS A 28 -13.86 12.30 3.15
N PRO A 29 -13.45 11.43 2.21
CA PRO A 29 -12.45 11.78 1.23
C PRO A 29 -12.92 12.99 0.41
N PRO A 30 -12.02 13.90 0.01
CA PRO A 30 -12.35 14.97 -0.90
C PRO A 30 -12.90 14.41 -2.22
N ASP A 31 -13.95 15.00 -2.74
CA ASP A 31 -14.43 14.66 -4.08
C ASP A 31 -13.46 15.23 -5.13
N ALA A 32 -12.84 14.32 -5.87
CA ALA A 32 -12.01 14.72 -6.98
C ALA A 32 -12.87 15.25 -8.14
N ASN A 33 -12.51 16.42 -8.67
CA ASN A 33 -13.11 16.91 -9.92
C ASN A 33 -12.90 15.87 -11.04
N ALA A 34 -13.98 15.47 -11.71
CA ALA A 34 -13.95 14.39 -12.70
C ALA A 34 -12.96 14.66 -13.85
N ARG A 35 -12.84 15.93 -14.31
CA ARG A 35 -11.89 16.33 -15.35
C ARG A 35 -10.45 16.19 -14.86
N THR A 36 -10.16 16.63 -13.65
CA THR A 36 -8.83 16.49 -13.04
C THR A 36 -8.47 15.03 -12.82
N LEU A 37 -9.41 14.22 -12.33
CA LEU A 37 -9.21 12.77 -12.14
C LEU A 37 -8.89 12.08 -13.47
N LYS A 38 -9.59 12.42 -14.55
CA LYS A 38 -9.32 11.86 -15.88
C LYS A 38 -7.93 12.26 -16.42
N ARG A 39 -7.50 13.50 -16.19
CA ARG A 39 -6.14 13.94 -16.56
C ARG A 39 -5.08 13.20 -15.74
N PHE A 40 -5.32 13.04 -14.45
CA PHE A 40 -4.45 12.27 -13.57
C PHE A 40 -4.34 10.81 -14.03
N GLU A 41 -5.47 10.16 -14.33
CA GLU A 41 -5.51 8.80 -14.86
C GLU A 41 -4.67 8.66 -16.14
N GLN A 42 -4.81 9.60 -17.08
CA GLN A 42 -4.03 9.63 -18.31
C GLN A 42 -2.54 9.89 -18.06
N PHE A 43 -2.22 10.72 -17.07
CA PHE A 43 -0.84 10.96 -16.66
C PHE A 43 -0.20 9.66 -16.12
N VAL A 44 -0.85 8.99 -15.18
CA VAL A 44 -0.35 7.72 -14.61
C VAL A 44 -0.20 6.66 -15.71
N PHE A 45 -1.19 6.54 -16.61
CA PHE A 45 -1.16 5.61 -17.72
C PHE A 45 0.08 5.79 -18.62
N ARG A 46 0.44 7.01 -18.94
CA ARG A 46 1.66 7.30 -19.72
C ARG A 46 2.90 7.04 -18.89
N TRP A 47 2.92 7.57 -17.67
CA TRP A 47 4.09 7.50 -16.82
C TRP A 47 4.55 6.05 -16.55
N VAL A 48 3.65 5.13 -16.26
CA VAL A 48 4.02 3.72 -16.02
C VAL A 48 4.63 3.07 -17.26
N ARG A 49 4.19 3.43 -18.45
CA ARG A 49 4.71 2.90 -19.72
C ARG A 49 6.08 3.47 -20.09
N ASP A 50 6.29 4.71 -19.74
CA ASP A 50 7.54 5.42 -20.07
C ASP A 50 8.66 5.09 -19.07
N ASN A 51 8.34 4.64 -17.85
CA ASN A 51 9.30 4.50 -16.75
C ASN A 51 9.45 3.08 -16.19
N LEU A 52 8.56 2.15 -16.51
CA LEU A 52 8.59 0.80 -15.97
C LEU A 52 8.59 -0.26 -17.08
N THR A 53 9.17 -1.42 -16.76
CA THR A 53 9.12 -2.61 -17.60
C THR A 53 8.19 -3.63 -16.96
N PRO A 54 7.20 -4.17 -17.70
CA PRO A 54 6.30 -5.20 -17.16
C PRO A 54 7.05 -6.47 -16.77
N LEU A 55 6.49 -7.23 -15.83
CA LEU A 55 7.00 -8.56 -15.47
C LEU A 55 6.94 -9.48 -16.69
N VAL A 56 7.96 -10.31 -16.86
CA VAL A 56 8.04 -11.28 -17.95
C VAL A 56 7.09 -12.46 -17.72
N CYS A 57 6.66 -13.11 -18.78
CA CYS A 57 5.65 -14.18 -18.72
C CYS A 57 6.09 -15.42 -17.94
N ASP A 58 7.39 -15.64 -17.79
CA ASP A 58 8.00 -16.75 -17.05
C ASP A 58 8.53 -16.34 -15.66
N ALA A 59 8.16 -15.15 -15.17
CA ALA A 59 8.51 -14.72 -13.81
C ALA A 59 8.00 -15.73 -12.77
N ASP A 60 8.84 -16.06 -11.78
CA ASP A 60 8.48 -17.02 -10.73
C ASP A 60 7.54 -16.37 -9.71
N VAL A 61 6.25 -16.58 -9.91
CA VAL A 61 5.16 -16.13 -9.03
C VAL A 61 4.78 -17.18 -7.98
N SER A 62 5.64 -18.17 -7.72
CA SER A 62 5.37 -19.20 -6.73
C SER A 62 5.44 -18.65 -5.29
N VAL A 63 4.64 -19.24 -4.41
CA VAL A 63 4.69 -18.94 -2.98
C VAL A 63 6.05 -19.32 -2.38
N GLU A 64 6.68 -20.38 -2.89
CA GLU A 64 7.99 -20.83 -2.45
C GLU A 64 9.06 -19.77 -2.72
N HIS A 65 9.09 -19.24 -3.94
CA HIS A 65 10.00 -18.15 -4.30
C HIS A 65 9.77 -16.93 -3.41
N TRP A 66 8.52 -16.50 -3.26
CA TRP A 66 8.17 -15.37 -2.41
C TRP A 66 8.62 -15.56 -0.96
N LEU A 67 8.33 -16.72 -0.35
CA LEU A 67 8.69 -17.00 1.03
C LEU A 67 10.21 -17.07 1.25
N ALA A 68 10.98 -17.47 0.23
CA ALA A 68 12.44 -17.46 0.28
C ALA A 68 13.01 -16.03 0.31
N HIS A 69 12.30 -15.04 -0.28
CA HIS A 69 12.75 -13.66 -0.42
C HIS A 69 12.02 -12.66 0.50
N THR A 70 11.28 -13.16 1.51
CA THR A 70 10.64 -12.32 2.54
C THR A 70 11.47 -12.24 3.80
N ASP A 71 11.31 -11.15 4.56
CA ASP A 71 11.90 -10.98 5.90
C ASP A 71 11.07 -11.67 7.01
N TYR A 72 10.13 -12.54 6.65
CA TYR A 72 9.37 -13.29 7.63
C TYR A 72 10.26 -14.28 8.39
N PRO A 73 10.10 -14.39 9.72
CA PRO A 73 10.81 -15.43 10.51
C PRO A 73 10.36 -16.83 10.06
N ASP A 74 11.21 -17.83 10.27
CA ASP A 74 11.01 -19.21 9.78
C ASP A 74 9.67 -19.82 10.22
N TRP A 75 9.26 -19.57 11.46
CA TRP A 75 7.97 -20.07 11.95
C TRP A 75 6.81 -19.50 11.13
N ARG A 76 6.89 -18.21 10.73
CA ARG A 76 5.85 -17.57 9.94
C ARG A 76 5.82 -18.06 8.49
N ARG A 77 6.99 -18.30 7.91
CA ARG A 77 7.09 -18.89 6.56
C ARG A 77 6.48 -20.31 6.53
N LYS A 78 6.69 -21.10 7.57
CA LYS A 78 6.07 -22.43 7.72
C LYS A 78 4.55 -22.36 7.83
N GLU A 79 4.02 -21.45 8.63
CA GLU A 79 2.56 -21.24 8.74
C GLU A 79 1.94 -20.88 7.39
N LEU A 80 2.53 -19.92 6.65
CA LEU A 80 2.03 -19.51 5.36
C LEU A 80 2.06 -20.64 4.34
N ARG A 81 3.10 -21.46 4.34
CA ARG A 81 3.19 -22.65 3.47
C ARG A 81 2.08 -23.66 3.77
N VAL A 82 1.85 -23.98 5.02
CA VAL A 82 0.77 -24.88 5.43
C VAL A 82 -0.62 -24.33 5.01
N GLN A 83 -0.81 -23.03 5.15
CA GLN A 83 -2.07 -22.39 4.70
C GLN A 83 -2.23 -22.48 3.19
N TRP A 84 -1.16 -22.28 2.44
CA TRP A 84 -1.16 -22.35 0.97
C TRP A 84 -1.43 -23.76 0.44
N ASP A 85 -0.82 -24.79 1.03
CA ASP A 85 -0.99 -26.20 0.63
C ASP A 85 -2.44 -26.69 0.81
N GLY A 86 -3.19 -26.06 1.70
CA GLY A 86 -4.62 -26.34 1.93
C GLY A 86 -5.58 -25.61 0.99
N VAL A 87 -5.07 -24.72 0.14
CA VAL A 87 -5.90 -23.87 -0.73
C VAL A 87 -6.11 -24.54 -2.09
N GLY A 88 -7.36 -24.67 -2.51
CA GLY A 88 -7.67 -24.99 -3.90
C GLY A 88 -7.46 -23.81 -4.84
N SER A 89 -8.18 -23.74 -5.96
CA SER A 89 -8.08 -22.60 -6.86
C SER A 89 -8.47 -21.29 -6.18
N ILE A 90 -7.48 -20.38 -6.05
CA ILE A 90 -7.64 -19.05 -5.45
C ILE A 90 -8.30 -18.05 -6.41
N TRP A 91 -8.24 -18.35 -7.71
CA TRP A 91 -8.78 -17.48 -8.76
C TRP A 91 -10.30 -17.70 -8.99
N ASP A 92 -10.93 -18.53 -8.15
CA ASP A 92 -12.37 -18.75 -8.19
C ASP A 92 -13.12 -17.45 -7.81
N PRO A 93 -13.93 -16.89 -8.73
CA PRO A 93 -14.66 -15.65 -8.48
C PRO A 93 -15.60 -15.75 -7.27
N ASP A 94 -16.20 -16.92 -7.06
CA ASP A 94 -17.17 -17.12 -5.99
C ASP A 94 -16.53 -17.10 -4.60
N LYS A 95 -15.21 -17.18 -4.53
CA LYS A 95 -14.46 -17.13 -3.27
C LYS A 95 -13.98 -15.73 -2.86
N ALA A 96 -14.01 -14.74 -3.75
CA ALA A 96 -13.48 -13.40 -3.47
C ALA A 96 -14.09 -12.75 -2.22
N HIS A 97 -15.38 -13.00 -1.95
CA HIS A 97 -16.07 -12.48 -0.76
C HIS A 97 -15.43 -12.91 0.58
N ARG A 98 -14.73 -14.05 0.61
CA ARG A 98 -14.00 -14.53 1.81
C ARG A 98 -12.87 -13.58 2.21
N TYR A 99 -12.30 -12.90 1.23
CA TYR A 99 -11.16 -12.00 1.41
C TYR A 99 -11.56 -10.57 1.79
N PHE A 100 -12.86 -10.25 1.83
CA PHE A 100 -13.33 -8.95 2.30
C PHE A 100 -13.13 -8.74 3.80
N ARG A 101 -13.02 -9.84 4.54
CA ARG A 101 -12.79 -9.79 5.98
C ARG A 101 -11.32 -9.47 6.30
N CYS A 102 -11.13 -8.46 7.17
CA CYS A 102 -9.84 -8.13 7.79
C CYS A 102 -9.87 -8.45 9.28
N SER A 103 -8.86 -9.14 9.79
CA SER A 103 -8.57 -9.20 11.21
C SER A 103 -7.93 -7.88 11.61
N SER A 104 -8.57 -7.15 12.51
CA SER A 104 -8.22 -5.76 12.81
C SER A 104 -7.83 -5.58 14.28
N PHE A 105 -6.72 -4.90 14.51
CA PHE A 105 -6.22 -4.59 15.84
C PHE A 105 -5.56 -3.21 15.87
N MET A 106 -5.38 -2.65 17.07
CA MET A 106 -4.65 -1.41 17.24
C MET A 106 -3.15 -1.69 17.39
N LYS A 107 -2.36 -0.92 16.67
CA LYS A 107 -0.90 -0.94 16.77
C LYS A 107 -0.48 -0.41 18.13
N ASP A 108 0.39 -1.14 18.81
CA ASP A 108 0.95 -0.76 20.10
C ASP A 108 2.15 0.16 19.89
N GLU A 109 1.93 1.47 20.03
CA GLU A 109 2.93 2.51 19.77
C GLU A 109 2.90 3.60 20.83
N SER A 110 4.07 4.11 21.19
CA SER A 110 4.25 5.28 22.06
C SER A 110 4.64 6.50 21.23
N TYR A 111 4.16 7.68 21.62
CA TYR A 111 4.44 8.92 20.94
C TYR A 111 4.89 10.01 21.95
N PRO A 112 5.66 11.02 21.56
CA PRO A 112 6.01 12.14 22.44
C PRO A 112 4.80 12.91 22.96
N THR A 113 3.72 12.96 22.16
CA THR A 113 2.43 13.54 22.51
C THR A 113 1.32 12.52 22.26
N TYR A 114 0.20 12.60 22.99
CA TYR A 114 -0.90 11.67 22.79
C TYR A 114 -1.42 11.69 21.34
N LYS A 115 -1.49 10.51 20.75
CA LYS A 115 -2.14 10.27 19.44
C LYS A 115 -3.12 9.11 19.55
N HIS A 116 -4.21 9.17 18.81
CA HIS A 116 -5.11 8.04 18.67
C HIS A 116 -4.37 6.85 18.04
N PRO A 117 -4.60 5.61 18.51
CA PRO A 117 -3.92 4.44 17.98
C PRO A 117 -4.27 4.22 16.51
N ARG A 118 -3.32 3.65 15.78
CA ARG A 118 -3.49 3.28 14.37
C ARG A 118 -4.02 1.86 14.26
N ALA A 119 -5.02 1.64 13.41
CA ALA A 119 -5.51 0.31 13.11
C ALA A 119 -4.63 -0.38 12.08
N ILE A 120 -4.37 -1.66 12.29
CA ILE A 120 -3.83 -2.58 11.31
C ILE A 120 -4.97 -3.53 10.92
N ASN A 121 -5.19 -3.70 9.62
CA ASN A 121 -6.25 -4.50 9.04
C ASN A 121 -5.63 -5.55 8.14
N SER A 122 -5.47 -6.75 8.65
CA SER A 122 -4.77 -7.84 7.96
C SER A 122 -5.77 -8.81 7.35
N ARG A 123 -5.63 -9.11 6.08
CA ARG A 123 -6.42 -10.15 5.41
C ARG A 123 -5.93 -11.54 5.77
N SER A 124 -6.68 -12.55 5.34
CA SER A 124 -6.33 -13.95 5.56
C SER A 124 -4.97 -14.28 4.94
N ASP A 125 -4.32 -15.29 5.49
CA ASP A 125 -3.05 -15.77 4.96
C ASP A 125 -3.18 -16.40 3.58
N GLU A 126 -4.32 -17.02 3.29
CA GLU A 126 -4.68 -17.48 1.96
C GLU A 126 -4.60 -16.34 0.93
N PHE A 127 -5.22 -15.19 1.22
CA PHE A 127 -5.13 -14.02 0.33
C PHE A 127 -3.70 -13.50 0.19
N LYS A 128 -2.94 -13.45 1.28
CA LYS A 128 -1.53 -13.02 1.24
C LYS A 128 -0.68 -13.92 0.37
N CYS A 129 -0.85 -15.24 0.47
CA CYS A 129 -0.14 -16.19 -0.38
C CYS A 129 -0.56 -16.07 -1.85
N ALA A 130 -1.82 -15.74 -2.11
CA ALA A 130 -2.33 -15.55 -3.45
C ALA A 130 -1.72 -14.35 -4.18
N VAL A 131 -1.63 -13.21 -3.50
CA VAL A 131 -1.22 -11.94 -4.14
C VAL A 131 0.20 -11.51 -3.78
N GLY A 132 0.74 -12.02 -2.67
CA GLY A 132 2.05 -11.65 -2.15
C GLY A 132 3.20 -11.86 -3.13
N PRO A 133 3.32 -13.03 -3.80
CA PRO A 133 4.36 -13.27 -4.78
C PRO A 133 4.38 -12.22 -5.89
N ILE A 134 3.22 -11.91 -6.46
CA ILE A 134 3.11 -10.94 -7.56
C ILE A 134 3.40 -9.52 -7.06
N PHE A 135 2.85 -9.12 -5.93
CA PHE A 135 3.17 -7.80 -5.35
C PHE A 135 4.65 -7.65 -5.02
N LYS A 136 5.31 -8.72 -4.54
CA LYS A 136 6.74 -8.68 -4.26
C LYS A 136 7.57 -8.40 -5.52
N LEU A 137 7.26 -9.08 -6.63
CA LEU A 137 7.92 -8.84 -7.90
C LEU A 137 7.67 -7.41 -8.43
N ILE A 138 6.44 -6.89 -8.28
CA ILE A 138 6.15 -5.50 -8.65
C ILE A 138 6.96 -4.53 -7.78
N GLU A 139 7.07 -4.78 -6.48
CA GLU A 139 7.88 -3.96 -5.57
C GLU A 139 9.35 -3.93 -6.00
N GLU A 140 9.92 -5.08 -6.33
CA GLU A 140 11.31 -5.19 -6.75
C GLU A 140 11.61 -4.37 -8.00
N GLU A 141 10.68 -4.31 -8.95
CA GLU A 141 10.82 -3.48 -10.14
C GLU A 141 10.62 -1.98 -9.83
N VAL A 142 9.58 -1.64 -9.11
CA VAL A 142 9.26 -0.23 -8.79
C VAL A 142 10.32 0.40 -7.90
N TYR A 143 10.86 -0.35 -6.93
CA TYR A 143 11.86 0.16 -6.01
C TYR A 143 13.27 0.29 -6.60
N LYS A 144 13.49 -0.14 -7.85
CA LYS A 144 14.71 0.23 -8.63
C LYS A 144 14.71 1.70 -9.04
N LEU A 145 13.55 2.34 -9.06
CA LEU A 145 13.45 3.77 -9.38
C LEU A 145 14.13 4.62 -8.29
N PRO A 146 14.97 5.58 -8.66
CA PRO A 146 15.71 6.40 -7.68
C PRO A 146 14.83 7.16 -6.69
N ALA A 147 13.58 7.41 -7.04
CA ALA A 147 12.62 8.08 -6.17
C ALA A 147 12.27 7.27 -4.91
N PHE A 148 12.41 5.93 -4.93
CA PHE A 148 12.05 5.08 -3.79
C PHE A 148 13.26 4.80 -2.90
N ILE A 149 13.23 5.29 -1.65
CA ILE A 149 14.35 5.10 -0.71
C ILE A 149 14.26 3.80 0.10
N LYS A 150 13.23 2.98 -0.10
CA LYS A 150 13.07 1.73 0.66
C LYS A 150 14.15 0.69 0.40
N HIS A 151 14.74 0.70 -0.78
CA HIS A 151 15.87 -0.17 -1.12
C HIS A 151 17.20 0.33 -0.51
N VAL A 152 17.24 1.57 0.01
CA VAL A 152 18.43 2.15 0.60
C VAL A 152 18.46 1.84 2.10
N PRO A 153 19.55 1.26 2.63
CA PRO A 153 19.73 1.05 4.06
C PRO A 153 19.50 2.34 4.85
N VAL A 154 18.85 2.24 6.01
CA VAL A 154 18.44 3.42 6.79
C VAL A 154 19.64 4.34 7.11
N ALA A 155 20.79 3.74 7.41
CA ALA A 155 22.02 4.50 7.71
C ALA A 155 22.51 5.34 6.52
N ASP A 156 22.28 4.88 5.29
CA ASP A 156 22.80 5.50 4.06
C ASP A 156 21.79 6.49 3.43
N ARG A 157 20.55 6.50 3.92
CA ARG A 157 19.48 7.37 3.38
C ARG A 157 19.81 8.86 3.41
N PRO A 158 20.41 9.42 4.46
CA PRO A 158 20.76 10.85 4.48
C PRO A 158 21.69 11.23 3.30
N ASP A 159 22.74 10.46 3.09
CA ASP A 159 23.71 10.72 2.02
C ASP A 159 23.09 10.48 0.63
N TYR A 160 22.27 9.44 0.49
CA TYR A 160 21.52 9.17 -0.74
C TYR A 160 20.57 10.34 -1.09
N ILE A 161 19.80 10.83 -0.12
CA ILE A 161 18.85 11.94 -0.32
C ILE A 161 19.62 13.22 -0.67
N MET A 162 20.70 13.52 0.05
CA MET A 162 21.53 14.67 -0.25
C MET A 162 22.15 14.60 -1.64
N GLY A 163 22.71 13.46 -2.02
CA GLY A 163 23.29 13.25 -3.35
C GLY A 163 22.27 13.40 -4.48
N LEU A 164 21.04 12.89 -4.27
CA LEU A 164 19.99 12.94 -5.27
C LEU A 164 19.34 14.32 -5.38
N LEU A 165 19.02 14.98 -4.25
CA LEU A 165 18.20 16.18 -4.22
C LEU A 165 18.98 17.49 -4.13
N HIS A 166 20.21 17.49 -3.55
CA HIS A 166 20.91 18.74 -3.34
C HIS A 166 21.33 19.40 -4.66
N ARG A 167 20.85 20.61 -4.88
CA ARG A 167 21.23 21.47 -6.01
C ARG A 167 21.30 22.92 -5.52
N GLU A 168 22.32 23.64 -5.95
CA GLU A 168 22.44 25.07 -5.64
C GLU A 168 21.24 25.83 -6.24
N GLY A 169 20.61 26.68 -5.43
CA GLY A 169 19.43 27.45 -5.84
C GLY A 169 18.12 26.65 -5.93
N ALA A 170 18.13 25.35 -5.60
CA ALA A 170 16.92 24.54 -5.63
C ALA A 170 15.92 24.99 -4.56
N LYS A 171 14.63 24.85 -4.87
CA LYS A 171 13.54 24.97 -3.89
C LYS A 171 13.09 23.59 -3.48
N TYR A 172 12.88 23.38 -2.18
CA TYR A 172 12.48 22.10 -1.63
C TYR A 172 11.04 22.15 -1.16
N LEU A 173 10.27 21.10 -1.47
CA LEU A 173 8.93 20.89 -0.98
C LEU A 173 8.89 19.56 -0.23
N SER A 174 8.45 19.58 1.03
CA SER A 174 8.19 18.39 1.82
C SER A 174 6.69 18.27 2.07
N THR A 175 6.14 17.08 1.88
CA THR A 175 4.73 16.81 2.08
C THR A 175 4.52 15.65 3.04
N ASP A 176 3.47 15.74 3.86
CA ASP A 176 2.97 14.67 4.71
C ASP A 176 1.43 14.65 4.65
N TYR A 177 0.86 13.46 4.70
CA TYR A 177 -0.59 13.27 4.58
C TYR A 177 -1.20 12.78 5.87
N THR A 178 -2.28 13.41 6.29
CA THR A 178 -3.05 12.95 7.45
C THR A 178 -3.92 11.75 7.06
N ALA A 179 -3.64 10.58 7.66
CA ALA A 179 -4.40 9.34 7.45
C ALA A 179 -4.52 8.98 5.95
N PHE A 180 -3.39 8.92 5.27
CA PHE A 180 -3.27 8.78 3.82
C PHE A 180 -4.15 7.66 3.25
N GLU A 181 -4.11 6.46 3.84
CA GLU A 181 -4.87 5.30 3.37
C GLU A 181 -6.38 5.53 3.36
N SER A 182 -6.90 6.32 4.30
CA SER A 182 -8.35 6.61 4.39
C SER A 182 -8.86 7.53 3.29
N LEU A 183 -7.97 8.17 2.53
CA LEU A 183 -8.32 9.02 1.39
C LEU A 183 -8.52 8.21 0.10
N PHE A 184 -8.12 6.96 0.08
CA PHE A 184 -8.23 6.11 -1.10
C PHE A 184 -9.64 5.53 -1.23
N VAL A 185 -10.28 5.88 -2.32
CA VAL A 185 -11.55 5.34 -2.78
C VAL A 185 -11.34 4.59 -4.09
N GLU A 186 -12.28 3.73 -4.48
CA GLU A 186 -12.17 2.89 -5.69
C GLU A 186 -11.75 3.67 -6.93
N LYS A 187 -12.38 4.83 -7.19
CA LYS A 187 -12.06 5.68 -8.35
C LYS A 187 -10.61 6.19 -8.35
N LEU A 188 -10.05 6.46 -7.16
CA LEU A 188 -8.67 6.90 -7.03
C LEU A 188 -7.70 5.74 -7.20
N MET A 189 -7.98 4.58 -6.59
CA MET A 189 -7.20 3.36 -6.79
C MET A 189 -7.19 2.96 -8.27
N THR A 190 -8.34 3.06 -8.95
CA THR A 190 -8.47 2.78 -10.39
C THR A 190 -7.64 3.75 -11.25
N ALA A 191 -7.67 5.03 -10.92
CA ALA A 191 -6.93 6.05 -11.67
C ALA A 191 -5.40 5.99 -11.43
N CYS A 192 -4.95 5.33 -10.35
CA CYS A 192 -3.55 5.31 -9.96
C CYS A 192 -2.99 3.89 -9.88
N GLU A 193 -3.04 3.27 -8.71
CA GLU A 193 -2.31 2.02 -8.42
C GLU A 193 -2.79 0.81 -9.21
N PHE A 194 -4.09 0.73 -9.55
CA PHE A 194 -4.57 -0.37 -10.38
C PHE A 194 -4.05 -0.30 -11.82
N GLN A 195 -3.65 0.87 -12.29
CA GLN A 195 -2.95 1.00 -13.57
C GLN A 195 -1.54 0.44 -13.50
N LEU A 196 -0.81 0.74 -12.40
CA LEU A 196 0.50 0.13 -12.15
C LEU A 196 0.39 -1.39 -12.15
N TYR A 197 -0.49 -1.94 -11.31
CA TYR A 197 -0.61 -3.39 -11.18
C TYR A 197 -1.02 -4.06 -12.49
N SER A 198 -1.98 -3.47 -13.21
CA SER A 198 -2.43 -3.98 -14.51
C SER A 198 -1.32 -3.96 -15.55
N TYR A 199 -0.52 -2.89 -15.61
CA TYR A 199 0.60 -2.79 -16.52
C TYR A 199 1.70 -3.81 -16.18
N MET A 200 2.06 -3.93 -14.90
CA MET A 200 3.13 -4.82 -14.46
C MET A 200 2.79 -6.30 -14.69
N THR A 201 1.53 -6.68 -14.60
CA THR A 201 1.09 -8.09 -14.69
C THR A 201 0.54 -8.50 -16.05
N GLN A 202 0.59 -7.62 -17.06
CA GLN A 202 -0.08 -7.85 -18.35
C GLN A 202 0.42 -9.08 -19.12
N PHE A 203 1.64 -9.53 -18.89
CA PHE A 203 2.22 -10.70 -19.54
C PHE A 203 2.24 -11.96 -18.66
N LEU A 204 1.88 -11.84 -17.39
CA LEU A 204 1.78 -13.00 -16.52
C LEU A 204 0.59 -13.89 -16.92
N PRO A 205 0.73 -15.22 -16.90
CA PRO A 205 -0.36 -16.14 -17.24
C PRO A 205 -1.64 -15.88 -16.42
N ASP A 206 -1.49 -15.62 -15.11
CA ASP A 206 -2.60 -15.32 -14.19
C ASP A 206 -2.82 -13.81 -13.95
N GLY A 207 -2.20 -12.94 -14.73
CA GLY A 207 -2.28 -11.50 -14.55
C GLY A 207 -3.71 -10.95 -14.57
N ALA A 208 -4.56 -11.45 -15.47
CA ALA A 208 -5.98 -11.06 -15.54
C ALA A 208 -6.77 -11.51 -14.30
N ASN A 209 -6.52 -12.73 -13.82
CA ASN A 209 -7.16 -13.28 -12.62
C ASN A 209 -6.70 -12.51 -11.36
N PHE A 210 -5.41 -12.23 -11.24
CA PHE A 210 -4.85 -11.40 -10.20
C PHE A 210 -5.52 -10.02 -10.17
N MET A 211 -5.60 -9.33 -11.31
CA MET A 211 -6.19 -8.00 -11.39
C MET A 211 -7.68 -8.00 -11.06
N ARG A 212 -8.42 -9.03 -11.47
CA ARG A 212 -9.83 -9.19 -11.09
C ARG A 212 -9.96 -9.30 -9.58
N LEU A 213 -9.21 -10.22 -8.95
CA LEU A 213 -9.23 -10.42 -7.50
C LEU A 213 -8.81 -9.15 -6.73
N VAL A 214 -7.75 -8.50 -7.16
CA VAL A 214 -7.25 -7.27 -6.54
C VAL A 214 -8.29 -6.14 -6.62
N ARG A 215 -8.90 -5.92 -7.78
CA ARG A 215 -9.95 -4.89 -7.94
C ARG A 215 -11.16 -5.19 -7.07
N GLU A 216 -11.60 -6.43 -7.02
CA GLU A 216 -12.77 -6.85 -6.26
C GLU A 216 -12.53 -6.74 -4.75
N VAL A 217 -11.36 -7.15 -4.27
CA VAL A 217 -11.05 -7.17 -2.84
C VAL A 217 -10.61 -5.80 -2.33
N LEU A 218 -9.70 -5.10 -3.00
CA LEU A 218 -9.22 -3.80 -2.53
C LEU A 218 -10.22 -2.67 -2.84
N GLY A 219 -10.90 -2.74 -3.98
CA GLY A 219 -11.93 -1.77 -4.40
C GLY A 219 -13.33 -2.07 -3.88
N GLY A 220 -13.54 -3.22 -3.23
CA GLY A 220 -14.84 -3.68 -2.75
C GLY A 220 -15.15 -3.36 -1.29
N GLU A 221 -15.92 -4.26 -0.69
CA GLU A 221 -16.29 -4.16 0.74
C GLU A 221 -15.15 -4.64 1.63
N ASN A 222 -14.92 -3.92 2.73
CA ASN A 222 -13.96 -4.28 3.76
C ASN A 222 -14.66 -4.48 5.08
N LEU A 223 -14.70 -5.69 5.61
CA LEU A 223 -15.24 -6.00 6.92
C LEU A 223 -14.10 -6.06 7.96
N CYS A 224 -13.83 -4.96 8.62
CA CYS A 224 -12.83 -4.86 9.69
C CYS A 224 -13.38 -5.44 11.00
N VAL A 225 -12.84 -6.54 11.46
CA VAL A 225 -13.29 -7.25 12.67
C VAL A 225 -12.30 -7.00 13.81
N PHE A 226 -12.68 -6.11 14.71
CA PHE A 226 -11.97 -5.85 15.97
C PHE A 226 -12.48 -6.77 17.08
N LYS A 227 -11.77 -6.83 18.20
CA LYS A 227 -12.14 -7.66 19.35
C LYS A 227 -13.57 -7.39 19.85
N HIS A 228 -14.03 -6.14 19.86
CA HIS A 228 -15.27 -5.74 20.50
C HIS A 228 -16.34 -5.20 19.53
N PHE A 229 -16.02 -4.98 18.27
CA PHE A 229 -16.95 -4.44 17.28
C PHE A 229 -16.46 -4.73 15.85
N ARG A 230 -17.33 -4.45 14.88
CA ARG A 230 -17.04 -4.58 13.45
C ARG A 230 -17.30 -3.26 12.76
N VAL A 231 -16.57 -3.01 11.69
CA VAL A 231 -16.77 -1.83 10.82
C VAL A 231 -16.76 -2.30 9.37
N SER A 232 -17.78 -1.95 8.60
CA SER A 232 -17.80 -2.14 7.15
C SER A 232 -17.39 -0.84 6.47
N LEU A 233 -16.48 -0.94 5.53
CA LEU A 233 -15.93 0.19 4.77
C LEU A 233 -15.90 -0.19 3.29
N LYS A 234 -16.39 0.68 2.42
CA LYS A 234 -16.32 0.46 0.99
C LYS A 234 -15.06 1.10 0.42
N ALA A 235 -14.32 0.31 -0.34
CA ALA A 235 -13.19 0.76 -1.17
C ALA A 235 -12.22 1.71 -0.46
N THR A 236 -11.87 1.40 0.78
CA THR A 236 -10.86 2.14 1.55
C THR A 236 -9.61 1.28 1.64
N ARG A 237 -8.44 1.85 1.38
CA ARG A 237 -7.19 1.09 1.54
C ARG A 237 -7.00 0.67 2.99
N MET A 238 -6.80 -0.61 3.18
CA MET A 238 -6.53 -1.18 4.50
C MET A 238 -5.03 -1.09 4.81
N SER A 239 -4.68 -0.48 5.93
CA SER A 239 -3.32 -0.54 6.45
C SER A 239 -3.02 -1.97 6.88
N GLY A 240 -2.02 -2.61 6.27
CA GLY A 240 -1.68 -4.03 6.46
C GLY A 240 -2.00 -4.92 5.26
N GLU A 241 -2.41 -4.35 4.13
CA GLU A 241 -2.43 -5.03 2.83
C GLU A 241 -1.00 -5.33 2.35
N MET A 242 -0.86 -6.36 1.54
CA MET A 242 0.42 -6.71 0.93
C MET A 242 1.01 -5.57 0.09
N CYS A 243 0.15 -4.78 -0.54
CA CYS A 243 0.52 -3.65 -1.39
C CYS A 243 0.53 -2.29 -0.68
N THR A 244 0.33 -2.21 0.65
CA THR A 244 0.17 -0.91 1.34
C THR A 244 1.37 0.00 1.11
N SER A 245 2.58 -0.51 1.26
CA SER A 245 3.80 0.27 1.06
C SER A 245 3.99 0.68 -0.39
N LEU A 246 3.89 -0.28 -1.30
CA LEU A 246 3.99 -0.06 -2.74
C LEU A 246 2.95 0.95 -3.22
N GLY A 247 1.69 0.71 -2.89
CA GLY A 247 0.58 1.54 -3.32
C GLY A 247 0.63 2.95 -2.74
N ASN A 248 1.04 3.12 -1.47
CA ASN A 248 1.20 4.43 -0.86
C ASN A 248 2.35 5.20 -1.50
N GLY A 249 3.53 4.59 -1.61
CA GLY A 249 4.70 5.22 -2.21
C GLY A 249 4.47 5.61 -3.67
N PHE A 250 3.94 4.66 -4.47
CA PHE A 250 3.63 4.93 -5.88
C PHE A 250 2.58 6.04 -6.03
N SER A 251 1.49 6.00 -5.28
CA SER A 251 0.45 7.02 -5.36
C SER A 251 0.96 8.39 -4.93
N ASN A 252 1.78 8.45 -3.87
CA ASN A 252 2.41 9.70 -3.44
C ASN A 252 3.30 10.29 -4.56
N LEU A 253 4.15 9.46 -5.16
CA LEU A 253 4.98 9.89 -6.30
C LEU A 253 4.13 10.44 -7.44
N MET A 254 3.06 9.72 -7.84
CA MET A 254 2.19 10.14 -8.93
C MET A 254 1.45 11.44 -8.62
N PHE A 255 0.97 11.65 -7.38
CA PHE A 255 0.32 12.89 -6.97
C PHE A 255 1.28 14.08 -7.06
N MET A 256 2.50 13.90 -6.58
CA MET A 256 3.50 14.98 -6.60
C MET A 256 3.92 15.33 -8.03
N LEU A 257 4.26 14.33 -8.84
CA LEU A 257 4.66 14.55 -10.24
C LEU A 257 3.53 15.18 -11.07
N PHE A 258 2.30 14.68 -10.89
CA PHE A 258 1.14 15.28 -11.58
C PHE A 258 0.90 16.73 -11.15
N THR A 259 0.96 17.01 -9.84
CA THR A 259 0.77 18.37 -9.32
C THR A 259 1.84 19.32 -9.84
N CYS A 260 3.09 18.89 -9.86
CA CYS A 260 4.19 19.68 -10.43
C CYS A 260 4.02 19.91 -11.93
N ALA A 261 3.60 18.89 -12.68
CA ALA A 261 3.32 19.02 -14.12
C ALA A 261 2.17 20.01 -14.40
N GLU A 262 1.08 19.96 -13.61
CA GLU A 262 -0.04 20.91 -13.70
C GLU A 262 0.38 22.34 -13.33
N ALA A 263 1.40 22.50 -12.48
CA ALA A 263 1.99 23.80 -12.12
C ALA A 263 3.04 24.27 -13.13
N GLY A 264 3.31 23.52 -14.19
CA GLY A 264 4.29 23.88 -15.22
C GLY A 264 5.75 23.63 -14.82
N CYS A 265 6.00 22.81 -13.77
CA CYS A 265 7.35 22.42 -13.41
C CYS A 265 7.84 21.33 -14.38
N THR A 266 8.97 21.58 -15.03
CA THR A 266 9.53 20.68 -16.07
C THR A 266 10.61 19.74 -15.50
N GLU A 267 11.29 20.17 -14.45
CA GLU A 267 12.35 19.39 -13.79
C GLU A 267 11.96 19.15 -12.32
N VAL A 268 11.56 17.93 -12.02
CA VAL A 268 11.16 17.53 -10.67
C VAL A 268 11.93 16.28 -10.29
N ILE A 269 12.71 16.38 -9.23
CA ILE A 269 13.38 15.25 -8.60
C ILE A 269 12.83 15.12 -7.20
N GLY A 270 12.49 13.92 -6.78
CA GLY A 270 11.90 13.69 -5.46
C GLY A 270 12.20 12.30 -4.93
N VAL A 271 11.98 12.14 -3.64
CA VAL A 271 12.04 10.85 -2.96
C VAL A 271 10.74 10.57 -2.22
N VAL A 272 10.37 9.31 -2.17
CA VAL A 272 9.20 8.79 -1.45
C VAL A 272 9.58 7.56 -0.63
N GLU A 273 8.86 7.37 0.49
CA GLU A 273 9.04 6.21 1.36
C GLU A 273 7.77 5.34 1.41
#